data_7485abedc839d9c9a41c3598bfb473c1
#
_entry.id   7485abedc839d9c9a41c3598bfb473c1
#
_cell.length_a   1.000
_cell.length_b   1.000
_cell.length_c   1.000
_cell.angle_alpha   90.00
_cell.angle_beta   90.00
_cell.angle_gamma   90.00
#
_symmetry.space_group_name_H-M   'P 1'
#
loop_
_entity.id
_entity.type
_entity.pdbx_description
1 polymer ?
#
loop_
_entity_poly.entity_id
_entity_poly.type
_entity_poly.pdbx_seq_one_letter_code
_entity_poly.pdbx_strand_id
1 'polypeptide(L)'
;MIGAMVEHTAVDLPDVSALTIGILGGTGDQGKGLARRFSLAGHTVLIGSRSAERAEEAAREIGVRGAANAEVAAEADVVIVAVPWEGHKALLESLREPLAGKIVVDCVNPLGFDKQGAYALPVEEGSAAQQAAAVLTGSRVVAAFHHVSAVLLLDPAVAEIDLDVLVLGDDREATDVVRALAGRIPGARGIYAGRLRNAHQVEAFTANLISVNRRYKAHAGIRVTDV
;
A
#
# COMPACT_ATOMS: atom_id res chain seq x y z
N MET A 1 9.99 32.44 27.88
CA MET A 1 8.64 31.88 27.66
C MET A 1 8.83 30.41 27.24
N ILE A 2 8.52 29.49 28.15
CA ILE A 2 8.64 28.05 27.94
C ILE A 2 7.44 27.68 27.08
N GLY A 3 7.69 27.24 25.85
CA GLY A 3 6.63 26.75 24.96
C GLY A 3 5.90 25.60 25.61
N ALA A 4 4.58 25.69 25.69
CA ALA A 4 3.73 24.58 26.12
C ALA A 4 4.02 23.39 25.19
N MET A 5 4.50 22.28 25.76
CA MET A 5 4.50 20.99 25.07
C MET A 5 3.04 20.68 24.71
N VAL A 6 2.75 20.68 23.43
CA VAL A 6 1.48 20.16 22.93
C VAL A 6 1.51 18.66 23.23
N GLU A 7 0.69 18.21 24.18
CA GLU A 7 0.45 16.78 24.36
C GLU A 7 -0.18 16.26 23.07
N HIS A 8 0.63 15.55 22.27
CA HIS A 8 0.07 14.78 21.17
C HIS A 8 -0.77 13.65 21.76
N THR A 9 -2.08 13.83 21.77
CA THR A 9 -3.01 12.75 22.09
C THR A 9 -2.81 11.64 21.07
N ALA A 10 -2.20 10.54 21.49
CA ALA A 10 -2.10 9.34 20.67
C ALA A 10 -3.52 8.97 20.20
N VAL A 11 -3.74 9.00 18.90
CA VAL A 11 -5.01 8.54 18.32
C VAL A 11 -5.08 7.04 18.57
N ASP A 12 -6.09 6.61 19.30
CA ASP A 12 -6.34 5.17 19.52
C ASP A 12 -6.76 4.55 18.18
N LEU A 13 -5.90 3.71 17.62
CA LEU A 13 -6.14 3.05 16.34
C LEU A 13 -6.93 1.76 16.55
N PRO A 14 -7.79 1.36 15.61
CA PRO A 14 -8.57 0.15 15.72
C PRO A 14 -7.70 -1.11 15.76
N ASP A 15 -8.19 -2.15 16.45
CA ASP A 15 -7.58 -3.49 16.34
C ASP A 15 -7.86 -4.08 14.97
N VAL A 16 -6.79 -4.41 14.25
CA VAL A 16 -6.81 -4.96 12.90
C VAL A 16 -6.36 -6.42 12.85
N SER A 17 -6.08 -7.04 14.00
CA SER A 17 -5.45 -8.37 14.10
C SER A 17 -6.25 -9.49 13.42
N ALA A 18 -7.58 -9.37 13.40
CA ALA A 18 -8.49 -10.37 12.83
C ALA A 18 -8.74 -10.16 11.32
N LEU A 19 -8.27 -9.07 10.72
CA LEU A 19 -8.57 -8.76 9.33
C LEU A 19 -7.81 -9.68 8.36
N THR A 20 -8.55 -10.18 7.36
CA THR A 20 -7.99 -10.88 6.21
C THR A 20 -7.53 -9.86 5.17
N ILE A 21 -6.27 -9.94 4.74
CA ILE A 21 -5.65 -9.00 3.80
C ILE A 21 -5.52 -9.68 2.44
N GLY A 22 -6.16 -9.12 1.42
CA GLY A 22 -6.01 -9.53 0.04
C GLY A 22 -5.02 -8.61 -0.70
N ILE A 23 -4.13 -9.18 -1.52
CA ILE A 23 -3.18 -8.39 -2.30
C ILE A 23 -3.35 -8.71 -3.78
N LEU A 24 -3.95 -7.80 -4.53
CA LEU A 24 -4.12 -7.90 -5.97
C LEU A 24 -2.80 -7.57 -6.69
N GLY A 25 -2.43 -8.40 -7.66
CA GLY A 25 -1.10 -8.28 -8.28
C GLY A 25 0.03 -8.72 -7.35
N GLY A 26 -0.28 -9.52 -6.34
CA GLY A 26 0.64 -9.96 -5.29
C GLY A 26 1.80 -10.84 -5.75
N THR A 27 1.94 -11.11 -7.05
CA THR A 27 3.08 -11.87 -7.63
C THR A 27 4.30 -11.00 -7.91
N GLY A 28 4.17 -9.67 -7.87
CA GLY A 28 5.29 -8.73 -7.96
C GLY A 28 5.98 -8.52 -6.60
N ASP A 29 7.18 -7.95 -6.62
CA ASP A 29 8.01 -7.80 -5.41
C ASP A 29 7.33 -6.97 -4.32
N GLN A 30 6.65 -5.89 -4.67
CA GLN A 30 5.90 -5.06 -3.72
C GLN A 30 4.78 -5.87 -3.05
N GLY A 31 3.98 -6.57 -3.86
CA GLY A 31 2.88 -7.37 -3.36
C GLY A 31 3.34 -8.55 -2.51
N LYS A 32 4.35 -9.30 -2.96
CA LYS A 32 4.97 -10.39 -2.17
C LYS A 32 5.56 -9.87 -0.87
N GLY A 33 6.22 -8.71 -0.90
CA GLY A 33 6.83 -8.10 0.26
C GLY A 33 5.79 -7.72 1.32
N LEU A 34 4.71 -7.06 0.94
CA LEU A 34 3.60 -6.73 1.84
C LEU A 34 2.94 -8.01 2.38
N ALA A 35 2.68 -9.02 1.51
CA ALA A 35 2.12 -10.30 1.92
C ALA A 35 2.98 -10.97 3.00
N ARG A 36 4.30 -11.02 2.78
CA ARG A 36 5.23 -11.56 3.75
C ARG A 36 5.15 -10.85 5.10
N ARG A 37 5.18 -9.51 5.12
CA ARG A 37 5.16 -8.74 6.36
C ARG A 37 3.86 -8.91 7.13
N PHE A 38 2.72 -8.87 6.46
CA PHE A 38 1.43 -9.08 7.13
C PHE A 38 1.25 -10.53 7.60
N SER A 39 1.72 -11.52 6.86
CA SER A 39 1.73 -12.92 7.31
C SER A 39 2.59 -13.10 8.56
N LEU A 40 3.79 -12.52 8.60
CA LEU A 40 4.66 -12.53 9.80
C LEU A 40 4.03 -11.81 11.00
N ALA A 41 3.19 -10.80 10.75
CA ALA A 41 2.42 -10.11 11.78
C ALA A 41 1.17 -10.88 12.26
N GLY A 42 0.92 -12.07 11.72
CA GLY A 42 -0.16 -12.98 12.13
C GLY A 42 -1.47 -12.80 11.38
N HIS A 43 -1.53 -11.98 10.33
CA HIS A 43 -2.74 -11.84 9.51
C HIS A 43 -2.96 -13.05 8.58
N THR A 44 -4.23 -13.36 8.31
CA THR A 44 -4.60 -14.17 7.16
C THR A 44 -4.35 -13.35 5.89
N VAL A 45 -3.49 -13.85 4.99
CA VAL A 45 -3.10 -13.14 3.76
C VAL A 45 -3.41 -13.97 2.53
N LEU A 46 -3.98 -13.32 1.53
CA LEU A 46 -4.30 -13.90 0.22
C LEU A 46 -3.55 -13.14 -0.88
N ILE A 47 -2.87 -13.86 -1.76
CA ILE A 47 -2.23 -13.26 -2.95
C ILE A 47 -3.11 -13.50 -4.17
N GLY A 48 -3.46 -12.43 -4.87
CA GLY A 48 -4.22 -12.45 -6.10
C GLY A 48 -3.35 -12.25 -7.35
N SER A 49 -3.72 -12.94 -8.42
CA SER A 49 -3.17 -12.71 -9.76
C SER A 49 -4.27 -12.93 -10.81
N ARG A 50 -3.98 -12.54 -12.07
CA ARG A 50 -4.83 -12.88 -13.24
C ARG A 50 -4.84 -14.39 -13.53
N SER A 51 -3.75 -15.09 -13.18
CA SER A 51 -3.65 -16.55 -13.21
C SER A 51 -3.58 -17.06 -11.78
N ALA A 52 -4.49 -17.97 -11.42
CA ALA A 52 -4.51 -18.62 -10.11
C ALA A 52 -3.21 -19.41 -9.85
N GLU A 53 -2.69 -20.11 -10.87
CA GLU A 53 -1.47 -20.91 -10.78
C GLU A 53 -0.26 -20.05 -10.41
N ARG A 54 -0.15 -18.83 -11.01
CA ARG A 54 0.91 -17.87 -10.69
C ARG A 54 0.76 -17.32 -9.27
N ALA A 55 -0.47 -17.10 -8.83
CA ALA A 55 -0.75 -16.66 -7.46
C ALA A 55 -0.36 -17.75 -6.46
N GLU A 56 -0.71 -19.01 -6.72
CA GLU A 56 -0.36 -20.16 -5.87
C GLU A 56 1.16 -20.37 -5.78
N GLU A 57 1.88 -20.23 -6.90
CA GLU A 57 3.34 -20.33 -6.93
C GLU A 57 3.98 -19.24 -6.04
N ALA A 58 3.60 -17.97 -6.24
CA ALA A 58 4.12 -16.86 -5.46
C ALA A 58 3.74 -16.97 -3.97
N ALA A 59 2.53 -17.43 -3.67
CA ALA A 59 2.03 -17.61 -2.31
C ALA A 59 2.79 -18.72 -1.56
N ARG A 60 3.17 -19.79 -2.26
CA ARG A 60 3.93 -20.90 -1.69
C ARG A 60 5.30 -20.46 -1.19
N GLU A 61 5.95 -19.52 -1.87
CA GLU A 61 7.25 -18.96 -1.45
C GLU A 61 7.17 -18.25 -0.10
N ILE A 62 5.98 -17.73 0.25
CA ILE A 62 5.76 -16.91 1.45
C ILE A 62 5.02 -17.70 2.54
N GLY A 63 4.38 -18.82 2.19
CA GLY A 63 3.58 -19.62 3.10
C GLY A 63 2.16 -19.06 3.32
N VAL A 64 1.59 -18.41 2.29
CA VAL A 64 0.21 -17.89 2.29
C VAL A 64 -0.63 -18.56 1.20
N ARG A 65 -1.91 -18.21 1.06
CA ARG A 65 -2.79 -18.74 0.02
C ARG A 65 -2.76 -17.84 -1.23
N GLY A 66 -2.70 -18.45 -2.41
CA GLY A 66 -2.84 -17.80 -3.71
C GLY A 66 -4.17 -18.15 -4.38
N ALA A 67 -4.76 -17.21 -5.12
CA ALA A 67 -5.98 -17.42 -5.89
C ALA A 67 -6.12 -16.40 -7.04
N ALA A 68 -7.19 -16.50 -7.84
CA ALA A 68 -7.52 -15.46 -8.81
C ALA A 68 -7.88 -14.14 -8.10
N ASN A 69 -7.60 -13.00 -8.74
CA ASN A 69 -7.87 -11.68 -8.16
C ASN A 69 -9.32 -11.51 -7.70
N ALA A 70 -10.30 -12.03 -8.44
CA ALA A 70 -11.71 -11.90 -8.07
C ALA A 70 -12.06 -12.66 -6.79
N GLU A 71 -11.48 -13.83 -6.59
CA GLU A 71 -11.65 -14.64 -5.38
C GLU A 71 -11.03 -13.94 -4.18
N VAL A 72 -9.79 -13.45 -4.32
CA VAL A 72 -9.10 -12.68 -3.27
C VAL A 72 -9.89 -11.41 -2.91
N ALA A 73 -10.38 -10.67 -3.92
CA ALA A 73 -11.19 -9.48 -3.70
C ALA A 73 -12.50 -9.78 -2.96
N ALA A 74 -13.12 -10.93 -3.21
CA ALA A 74 -14.37 -11.33 -2.54
C ALA A 74 -14.15 -11.73 -1.09
N GLU A 75 -13.07 -12.46 -0.78
CA GLU A 75 -12.82 -13.04 0.55
C GLU A 75 -12.16 -12.07 1.54
N ALA A 76 -11.30 -11.15 1.08
CA ALA A 76 -10.55 -10.26 1.97
C ALA A 76 -11.42 -9.15 2.58
N ASP A 77 -11.10 -8.72 3.79
CA ASP A 77 -11.69 -7.56 4.46
C ASP A 77 -11.07 -6.25 3.97
N VAL A 78 -9.76 -6.24 3.79
CA VAL A 78 -8.98 -5.14 3.24
C VAL A 78 -8.21 -5.63 2.02
N VAL A 79 -8.29 -4.88 0.92
CA VAL A 79 -7.64 -5.25 -0.34
C VAL A 79 -6.58 -4.24 -0.73
N ILE A 80 -5.34 -4.70 -0.93
CA ILE A 80 -4.22 -3.87 -1.36
C ILE A 80 -4.00 -4.08 -2.86
N VAL A 81 -3.96 -2.99 -3.62
CA VAL A 81 -3.71 -2.99 -5.07
C VAL A 81 -2.25 -2.72 -5.34
N ALA A 82 -1.51 -3.76 -5.77
CA ALA A 82 -0.06 -3.73 -6.03
C ALA A 82 0.25 -4.19 -7.46
N VAL A 83 -0.40 -3.57 -8.43
CA VAL A 83 -0.26 -3.89 -9.86
C VAL A 83 0.55 -2.83 -10.60
N PRO A 84 1.12 -3.13 -11.79
CA PRO A 84 1.66 -2.11 -12.66
C PRO A 84 0.59 -1.09 -13.08
N TRP A 85 0.98 0.16 -13.27
CA TRP A 85 0.09 1.26 -13.63
C TRP A 85 -0.75 0.97 -14.89
N GLU A 86 -0.14 0.38 -15.91
CA GLU A 86 -0.79 0.09 -17.20
C GLU A 86 -2.00 -0.86 -17.07
N GLY A 87 -2.04 -1.68 -16.05
CA GLY A 87 -3.14 -2.63 -15.79
C GLY A 87 -4.13 -2.19 -14.71
N HIS A 88 -3.89 -1.05 -14.07
CA HIS A 88 -4.58 -0.60 -12.87
C HIS A 88 -6.09 -0.41 -13.10
N LYS A 89 -6.48 0.50 -14.00
CA LYS A 89 -7.90 0.83 -14.27
C LYS A 89 -8.71 -0.39 -14.70
N ALA A 90 -8.19 -1.16 -15.67
CA ALA A 90 -8.88 -2.33 -16.20
C ALA A 90 -9.11 -3.42 -15.14
N LEU A 91 -8.13 -3.64 -14.26
CA LEU A 91 -8.29 -4.55 -13.14
C LEU A 91 -9.41 -4.08 -12.20
N LEU A 92 -9.38 -2.84 -11.77
CA LEU A 92 -10.38 -2.29 -10.85
C LEU A 92 -11.79 -2.30 -11.44
N GLU A 93 -11.93 -1.99 -12.73
CA GLU A 93 -13.20 -2.08 -13.44
C GLU A 93 -13.78 -3.50 -13.41
N SER A 94 -12.94 -4.52 -13.55
CA SER A 94 -13.36 -5.94 -13.52
C SER A 94 -13.72 -6.42 -12.10
N LEU A 95 -13.36 -5.69 -11.06
CA LEU A 95 -13.51 -6.08 -9.66
C LEU A 95 -14.46 -5.17 -8.86
N ARG A 96 -15.24 -4.31 -9.52
CA ARG A 96 -16.16 -3.38 -8.84
C ARG A 96 -17.09 -4.08 -7.85
N GLU A 97 -17.71 -5.17 -8.25
CA GLU A 97 -18.67 -5.90 -7.41
C GLU A 97 -17.99 -6.55 -6.19
N PRO A 98 -16.93 -7.39 -6.35
CA PRO A 98 -16.31 -8.03 -5.20
C PRO A 98 -15.61 -7.05 -4.25
N LEU A 99 -15.26 -5.84 -4.70
CA LEU A 99 -14.65 -4.79 -3.87
C LEU A 99 -15.69 -3.88 -3.19
N ALA A 100 -16.97 -3.96 -3.54
CA ALA A 100 -18.00 -3.10 -2.95
C ALA A 100 -18.07 -3.24 -1.43
N GLY A 101 -18.14 -2.10 -0.72
CA GLY A 101 -18.18 -2.02 0.74
C GLY A 101 -16.82 -2.19 1.44
N LYS A 102 -15.77 -2.59 0.72
CA LYS A 102 -14.45 -2.87 1.31
C LYS A 102 -13.56 -1.63 1.39
N ILE A 103 -12.53 -1.71 2.23
CA ILE A 103 -11.39 -0.80 2.20
C ILE A 103 -10.44 -1.28 1.12
N VAL A 104 -10.15 -0.41 0.16
CA VAL A 104 -9.20 -0.67 -0.92
C VAL A 104 -8.00 0.25 -0.76
N VAL A 105 -6.84 -0.34 -0.54
CA VAL A 105 -5.57 0.39 -0.37
C VAL A 105 -4.84 0.40 -1.70
N ASP A 106 -4.70 1.57 -2.28
CA ASP A 106 -3.93 1.77 -3.51
C ASP A 106 -2.48 2.09 -3.18
N CYS A 107 -1.54 1.31 -3.70
CA CYS A 107 -0.10 1.55 -3.55
C CYS A 107 0.62 1.74 -4.90
N VAL A 108 -0.15 2.01 -5.96
CA VAL A 108 0.37 2.14 -7.32
C VAL A 108 1.00 3.51 -7.53
N ASN A 109 2.15 3.53 -8.17
CA ASN A 109 2.86 4.76 -8.55
C ASN A 109 2.84 4.90 -10.07
N PRO A 110 2.11 5.87 -10.64
CA PRO A 110 2.19 6.21 -12.06
C PRO A 110 3.54 6.84 -12.39
N LEU A 111 4.54 6.01 -12.70
CA LEU A 111 5.90 6.45 -12.99
C LEU A 111 6.35 5.99 -14.38
N GLY A 112 7.01 6.89 -15.09
CA GLY A 112 7.78 6.59 -16.29
C GLY A 112 9.27 6.47 -15.97
N PHE A 113 10.00 5.79 -16.85
CA PHE A 113 11.44 5.60 -16.72
C PHE A 113 12.11 5.91 -18.06
N ASP A 114 13.14 6.73 -18.02
CA ASP A 114 13.98 7.03 -19.18
C ASP A 114 15.47 7.05 -18.81
N LYS A 115 16.31 7.57 -19.73
CA LYS A 115 17.77 7.66 -19.49
C LYS A 115 18.14 8.60 -18.34
N GLN A 116 17.25 9.53 -17.95
CA GLN A 116 17.45 10.46 -16.85
C GLN A 116 16.97 9.89 -15.51
N GLY A 117 16.13 8.86 -15.53
CA GLY A 117 15.65 8.17 -14.34
C GLY A 117 14.12 8.05 -14.27
N ALA A 118 13.59 7.91 -13.05
CA ALA A 118 12.16 7.85 -12.82
C ALA A 118 11.55 9.26 -12.86
N TYR A 119 10.33 9.36 -13.40
CA TYR A 119 9.54 10.60 -13.41
C TYR A 119 8.05 10.28 -13.26
N ALA A 120 7.27 11.24 -12.73
CA ALA A 120 5.84 11.08 -12.58
C ALA A 120 5.11 11.17 -13.93
N LEU A 121 4.17 10.28 -14.15
CA LEU A 121 3.26 10.32 -15.29
C LEU A 121 2.01 11.15 -14.93
N PRO A 122 1.42 11.90 -15.88
CA PRO A 122 0.14 12.54 -15.66
C PRO A 122 -0.98 11.50 -15.58
N VAL A 123 -1.92 11.71 -14.66
CA VAL A 123 -3.13 10.90 -14.48
C VAL A 123 -4.33 11.81 -14.63
N GLU A 124 -5.30 11.43 -15.48
CA GLU A 124 -6.49 12.23 -15.79
C GLU A 124 -7.30 12.54 -14.52
N GLU A 125 -7.49 11.54 -13.67
CA GLU A 125 -8.23 11.67 -12.40
C GLU A 125 -7.41 12.37 -11.29
N GLY A 126 -6.14 12.68 -11.54
CA GLY A 126 -5.20 13.34 -10.64
C GLY A 126 -4.14 12.42 -10.04
N SER A 127 -4.49 11.16 -9.72
CA SER A 127 -3.59 10.16 -9.15
C SER A 127 -4.12 8.75 -9.38
N ALA A 128 -3.30 7.71 -9.16
CA ALA A 128 -3.76 6.31 -9.20
C ALA A 128 -4.87 6.06 -8.19
N ALA A 129 -4.72 6.53 -6.97
CA ALA A 129 -5.73 6.37 -5.92
C ALA A 129 -7.03 7.14 -6.25
N GLN A 130 -6.96 8.32 -6.88
CA GLN A 130 -8.15 9.03 -7.35
C GLN A 130 -8.82 8.30 -8.51
N GLN A 131 -8.06 7.70 -9.43
CA GLN A 131 -8.60 6.83 -10.47
C GLN A 131 -9.29 5.60 -9.85
N ALA A 132 -8.67 4.98 -8.83
CA ALA A 132 -9.30 3.89 -8.10
C ALA A 132 -10.64 4.32 -7.47
N ALA A 133 -10.71 5.48 -6.82
CA ALA A 133 -11.93 6.00 -6.22
C ALA A 133 -13.01 6.32 -7.27
N ALA A 134 -12.63 6.84 -8.44
CA ALA A 134 -13.56 7.11 -9.53
C ALA A 134 -14.16 5.82 -10.12
N VAL A 135 -13.36 4.74 -10.18
CA VAL A 135 -13.81 3.41 -10.65
C VAL A 135 -14.62 2.68 -9.59
N LEU A 136 -14.18 2.68 -8.34
CA LEU A 136 -14.72 1.89 -7.23
C LEU A 136 -15.65 2.72 -6.34
N THR A 137 -16.71 3.27 -6.89
CA THR A 137 -17.63 4.18 -6.18
C THR A 137 -18.32 3.56 -4.96
N GLY A 138 -18.33 2.24 -4.84
CA GLY A 138 -18.87 1.51 -3.70
C GLY A 138 -17.82 1.11 -2.64
N SER A 139 -16.55 1.49 -2.80
CA SER A 139 -15.46 1.13 -1.90
C SER A 139 -14.90 2.36 -1.17
N ARG A 140 -14.21 2.14 -0.06
CA ARG A 140 -13.48 3.17 0.68
C ARG A 140 -12.02 3.13 0.27
N VAL A 141 -11.60 4.03 -0.64
CA VAL A 141 -10.24 4.03 -1.19
C VAL A 141 -9.30 4.82 -0.29
N VAL A 142 -8.14 4.23 -0.01
CA VAL A 142 -7.05 4.82 0.78
C VAL A 142 -5.74 4.65 0.00
N ALA A 143 -4.95 5.70 -0.11
CA ALA A 143 -3.62 5.69 -0.70
C ALA A 143 -2.57 5.44 0.39
N ALA A 144 -1.75 4.39 0.26
CA ALA A 144 -0.70 4.06 1.23
C ALA A 144 0.37 3.13 0.64
N PHE A 145 1.50 2.96 1.33
CA PHE A 145 2.61 2.04 1.00
C PHE A 145 3.39 2.37 -0.29
N HIS A 146 3.19 3.51 -0.91
CA HIS A 146 3.80 3.91 -2.18
C HIS A 146 5.33 3.92 -2.17
N HIS A 147 5.93 4.25 -1.03
CA HIS A 147 7.36 4.49 -0.87
C HIS A 147 8.07 3.48 0.03
N VAL A 148 7.41 2.37 0.39
CA VAL A 148 8.04 1.29 1.14
C VAL A 148 8.85 0.42 0.18
N SER A 149 10.13 0.23 0.47
CA SER A 149 11.02 -0.56 -0.40
C SER A 149 10.64 -2.03 -0.43
N ALA A 150 10.32 -2.55 -1.63
CA ALA A 150 10.04 -3.97 -1.84
C ALA A 150 11.22 -4.86 -1.42
N VAL A 151 12.46 -4.39 -1.60
CA VAL A 151 13.67 -5.10 -1.18
C VAL A 151 13.67 -5.30 0.33
N LEU A 152 13.40 -4.25 1.11
CA LEU A 152 13.34 -4.35 2.58
C LEU A 152 12.16 -5.20 3.06
N LEU A 153 11.01 -5.13 2.36
CA LEU A 153 9.85 -5.95 2.69
C LEU A 153 10.13 -7.44 2.52
N LEU A 154 10.86 -7.82 1.47
CA LEU A 154 11.16 -9.22 1.12
C LEU A 154 12.35 -9.80 1.89
N ASP A 155 13.30 -8.98 2.31
CA ASP A 155 14.54 -9.47 2.93
C ASP A 155 14.25 -10.12 4.30
N PRO A 156 14.54 -11.42 4.46
CA PRO A 156 14.35 -12.12 5.74
C PRO A 156 15.32 -11.64 6.84
N ALA A 157 16.43 -11.03 6.48
CA ALA A 157 17.41 -10.50 7.43
C ALA A 157 16.98 -9.14 8.02
N VAL A 158 16.03 -8.45 7.37
CA VAL A 158 15.50 -7.17 7.85
C VAL A 158 14.35 -7.43 8.83
N ALA A 159 14.65 -7.30 10.12
CA ALA A 159 13.65 -7.49 11.18
C ALA A 159 12.66 -6.32 11.24
N GLU A 160 13.15 -5.08 11.12
CA GLU A 160 12.39 -3.84 11.25
C GLU A 160 12.62 -2.92 10.06
N ILE A 161 11.59 -2.18 9.66
CA ILE A 161 11.68 -1.19 8.58
C ILE A 161 11.38 0.18 9.17
N ASP A 162 12.42 0.94 9.49
CA ASP A 162 12.33 2.25 10.13
C ASP A 162 11.86 3.34 9.17
N LEU A 163 10.54 3.48 9.02
CA LEU A 163 9.91 4.50 8.18
C LEU A 163 8.48 4.83 8.61
N ASP A 164 7.94 5.93 8.09
CA ASP A 164 6.53 6.27 8.19
C ASP A 164 5.82 5.99 6.87
N VAL A 165 4.69 5.30 6.94
CA VAL A 165 3.79 5.10 5.81
C VAL A 165 2.80 6.27 5.78
N LEU A 166 2.88 7.09 4.75
CA LEU A 166 1.92 8.17 4.53
C LEU A 166 0.59 7.57 4.06
N VAL A 167 -0.48 7.85 4.81
CA VAL A 167 -1.83 7.33 4.57
C VAL A 167 -2.75 8.48 4.22
N LEU A 168 -3.38 8.43 3.04
CA LEU A 168 -4.27 9.46 2.54
C LEU A 168 -5.64 8.87 2.17
N GLY A 169 -6.70 9.55 2.55
CA GLY A 169 -8.06 9.11 2.25
C GLY A 169 -9.10 10.10 2.77
N ASP A 170 -10.32 9.95 2.27
CA ASP A 170 -11.43 10.83 2.63
C ASP A 170 -12.31 10.24 3.74
N ASP A 171 -12.28 8.91 3.91
CA ASP A 171 -12.95 8.19 4.99
C ASP A 171 -11.99 8.01 6.18
N ARG A 172 -12.36 8.56 7.34
CA ARG A 172 -11.50 8.56 8.53
C ARG A 172 -11.30 7.16 9.10
N GLU A 173 -12.36 6.38 9.17
CA GLU A 173 -12.28 5.01 9.72
C GLU A 173 -11.39 4.13 8.84
N ALA A 174 -11.53 4.23 7.52
CA ALA A 174 -10.67 3.51 6.58
C ALA A 174 -9.21 3.93 6.70
N THR A 175 -8.92 5.23 6.84
CA THR A 175 -7.54 5.69 7.05
C THR A 175 -6.95 5.22 8.36
N ASP A 176 -7.74 5.19 9.45
CA ASP A 176 -7.29 4.71 10.76
C ASP A 176 -7.02 3.19 10.74
N VAL A 177 -7.83 2.39 10.04
CA VAL A 177 -7.55 0.96 9.79
C VAL A 177 -6.23 0.78 9.04
N VAL A 178 -5.99 1.56 7.97
CA VAL A 178 -4.76 1.45 7.17
C VAL A 178 -3.54 1.92 7.96
N ARG A 179 -3.67 2.94 8.81
CA ARG A 179 -2.62 3.36 9.75
C ARG A 179 -2.27 2.27 10.73
N ALA A 180 -3.29 1.60 11.29
CA ALA A 180 -3.09 0.44 12.18
C ALA A 180 -2.38 -0.71 11.46
N LEU A 181 -2.78 -1.02 10.21
CA LEU A 181 -2.11 -2.03 9.39
C LEU A 181 -0.64 -1.67 9.11
N ALA A 182 -0.33 -0.40 8.82
CA ALA A 182 1.06 0.02 8.64
C ALA A 182 1.90 -0.24 9.89
N GLY A 183 1.35 -0.02 11.08
CA GLY A 183 1.98 -0.32 12.36
C GLY A 183 2.17 -1.83 12.65
N ARG A 184 1.57 -2.73 11.85
CA ARG A 184 1.84 -4.19 11.94
C ARG A 184 3.17 -4.58 11.29
N ILE A 185 3.78 -3.72 10.51
CA ILE A 185 5.12 -3.90 9.99
C ILE A 185 6.10 -3.37 11.04
N PRO A 186 6.95 -4.21 11.66
CA PRO A 186 7.85 -3.76 12.71
C PRO A 186 8.72 -2.57 12.28
N GLY A 187 8.81 -1.54 13.13
CA GLY A 187 9.52 -0.29 12.87
C GLY A 187 8.76 0.75 12.04
N ALA A 188 7.67 0.35 11.36
CA ALA A 188 6.86 1.30 10.59
C ALA A 188 5.76 1.95 11.44
N ARG A 189 5.38 3.20 11.07
CA ARG A 189 4.23 3.92 11.62
C ARG A 189 3.31 4.37 10.49
N GLY A 190 2.00 4.27 10.68
CA GLY A 190 1.02 4.85 9.75
C GLY A 190 0.70 6.29 10.14
N ILE A 191 1.03 7.25 9.28
CA ILE A 191 0.79 8.68 9.50
C ILE A 191 -0.28 9.18 8.53
N TYR A 192 -1.34 9.78 9.07
CA TYR A 192 -2.34 10.44 8.23
C TYR A 192 -1.73 11.65 7.53
N ALA A 193 -1.68 11.62 6.21
CA ALA A 193 -1.03 12.63 5.38
C ALA A 193 -2.02 13.48 4.56
N GLY A 194 -3.31 13.38 4.85
CA GLY A 194 -4.32 14.21 4.23
C GLY A 194 -5.37 13.46 3.41
N ARG A 195 -6.16 14.22 2.67
CA ARG A 195 -7.23 13.67 1.84
C ARG A 195 -6.70 13.04 0.55
N LEU A 196 -7.52 12.18 -0.06
CA LEU A 196 -7.16 11.41 -1.26
C LEU A 196 -6.72 12.31 -2.43
N ARG A 197 -7.26 13.54 -2.55
CA ARG A 197 -6.86 14.54 -3.56
C ARG A 197 -5.36 14.89 -3.54
N ASN A 198 -4.66 14.58 -2.46
CA ASN A 198 -3.22 14.83 -2.31
C ASN A 198 -2.38 13.58 -2.62
N ALA A 199 -2.99 12.45 -3.00
CA ALA A 199 -2.29 11.20 -3.22
C ALA A 199 -1.20 11.31 -4.31
N HIS A 200 -1.44 12.10 -5.36
CA HIS A 200 -0.47 12.27 -6.44
C HIS A 200 0.90 12.76 -5.96
N GLN A 201 0.94 13.56 -4.88
CA GLN A 201 2.20 14.09 -4.32
C GLN A 201 3.06 12.96 -3.75
N VAL A 202 2.44 12.00 -3.07
CA VAL A 202 3.12 10.84 -2.48
C VAL A 202 3.49 9.83 -3.56
N GLU A 203 2.61 9.58 -4.52
CA GLU A 203 2.86 8.73 -5.68
C GLU A 203 4.06 9.26 -6.49
N ALA A 204 4.04 10.54 -6.85
CA ALA A 204 5.10 11.20 -7.61
C ALA A 204 6.43 11.28 -6.85
N PHE A 205 6.40 11.51 -5.53
CA PHE A 205 7.58 11.60 -4.68
C PHE A 205 8.41 10.31 -4.69
N THR A 206 7.80 9.17 -4.99
CA THR A 206 8.51 7.90 -5.14
C THR A 206 9.61 7.97 -6.20
N ALA A 207 9.45 8.77 -7.27
CA ALA A 207 10.51 9.01 -8.25
C ALA A 207 11.76 9.67 -7.63
N ASN A 208 11.55 10.57 -6.65
CA ASN A 208 12.66 11.20 -5.90
C ASN A 208 13.38 10.17 -5.02
N LEU A 209 12.64 9.32 -4.31
CA LEU A 209 13.23 8.26 -3.49
C LEU A 209 14.01 7.24 -4.32
N ILE A 210 13.53 6.88 -5.52
CA ILE A 210 14.28 6.04 -6.46
C ILE A 210 15.62 6.71 -6.83
N SER A 211 15.61 8.04 -7.07
CA SER A 211 16.82 8.80 -7.37
C SER A 211 17.79 8.85 -6.19
N VAL A 212 17.27 9.04 -4.96
CA VAL A 212 18.05 8.95 -3.71
C VAL A 212 18.66 7.57 -3.58
N ASN A 213 17.86 6.50 -3.74
CA ASN A 213 18.33 5.12 -3.64
C ASN A 213 19.46 4.82 -4.63
N ARG A 214 19.31 5.27 -5.87
CA ARG A 214 20.34 5.11 -6.90
C ARG A 214 21.63 5.86 -6.54
N ARG A 215 21.52 7.09 -6.03
CA ARG A 215 22.67 7.94 -5.72
C ARG A 215 23.46 7.44 -4.52
N TYR A 216 22.74 7.05 -3.46
CA TYR A 216 23.34 6.70 -2.16
C TYR A 216 23.43 5.20 -1.92
N LYS A 217 22.97 4.37 -2.89
CA LYS A 217 22.89 2.90 -2.77
C LYS A 217 22.16 2.49 -1.48
N ALA A 218 21.00 3.10 -1.27
CA ALA A 218 20.20 2.96 -0.07
C ALA A 218 18.79 2.44 -0.41
N HIS A 219 17.99 2.19 0.62
CA HIS A 219 16.55 1.94 0.56
C HIS A 219 15.86 3.02 1.41
N ALA A 220 15.90 4.25 0.90
CA ALA A 220 15.40 5.43 1.62
C ALA A 220 13.91 5.33 1.88
N GLY A 221 13.52 5.66 3.09
CA GLY A 221 12.15 5.85 3.55
C GLY A 221 11.87 7.30 3.91
N ILE A 222 10.69 7.55 4.47
CA ILE A 222 10.27 8.85 5.00
C ILE A 222 10.12 8.73 6.51
N ARG A 223 10.54 9.75 7.24
CA ARG A 223 10.18 9.98 8.65
C ARG A 223 9.57 11.37 8.80
N VAL A 224 8.39 11.43 9.39
CA VAL A 224 7.73 12.68 9.77
C VAL A 224 8.12 12.98 11.23
N THR A 225 8.75 14.12 11.44
CA THR A 225 9.18 14.55 12.75
C THR A 225 8.07 15.29 13.48
N ASP A 226 8.08 15.24 14.80
CA ASP A 226 7.15 15.99 15.67
C ASP A 226 5.68 15.53 15.56
N VAL A 227 5.47 14.21 15.36
CA VAL A 227 4.15 13.54 15.35
C VAL A 227 4.19 12.23 16.10
#